data_34b09d31b375e9f194da11ee220f0979
#
_entry.id   34b09d31b375e9f194da11ee220f0979
#
_cell.length_a   1.000
_cell.length_b   1.000
_cell.length_c   1.000
_cell.angle_alpha   90.00
_cell.angle_beta   90.00
_cell.angle_gamma   90.00
#
_symmetry.space_group_name_H-M   'P 1'
#
loop_
_entity.id
_entity.type
_entity.pdbx_description
1 polymer ?
#
loop_
_entity_poly.entity_id
_entity_poly.type
_entity_poly.pdbx_seq_one_letter_code
_entity_poly.pdbx_strand_id
1 'polypeptide(L)'
;MRMTGSRQLAAARPDIWAKLNDAEVLKRSIPGCEALERVSATEFKGTVAVKIGPVAARFNGGVRLSDINPPASYRISGSGKGGPAGMASGGANVRLEEKVGGTLLTYNVDAKVSGKVAQLGQRLIDATAAQLADKFFENFAREVEAPSAAAAPGGEPPSRTRVRGLPLWAGGLAIGALLIAAYLLWGSGIQ
;
A
#
# COMPACT_ATOMS: atom_id res chain seq x y z
N MET A 1 17.52 4.29 3.33
CA MET A 1 16.48 4.61 4.33
C MET A 1 15.94 3.31 4.90
N ARG A 2 15.85 3.21 6.22
CA ARG A 2 15.17 2.08 6.87
C ARG A 2 14.14 2.63 7.83
N MET A 3 12.96 2.03 7.83
CA MET A 3 11.87 2.44 8.71
C MET A 3 11.09 1.23 9.17
N THR A 4 10.77 1.19 10.46
CA THR A 4 9.90 0.18 11.06
C THR A 4 8.76 0.88 11.77
N GLY A 5 7.61 0.26 11.80
CA GLY A 5 6.47 0.79 12.54
C GLY A 5 5.39 -0.25 12.78
N SER A 6 4.43 0.14 13.58
CA SER A 6 3.25 -0.67 13.86
C SER A 6 2.01 0.21 14.01
N ARG A 7 0.84 -0.35 13.73
CA ARG A 7 -0.47 0.30 13.91
C ARG A 7 -1.49 -0.71 14.39
N GLN A 8 -2.21 -0.36 15.44
CA GLN A 8 -3.42 -1.09 15.85
C GLN A 8 -4.59 -0.60 14.99
N LEU A 9 -5.31 -1.53 14.39
CA LEU A 9 -6.49 -1.28 13.56
C LEU A 9 -7.69 -1.98 14.17
N ALA A 10 -8.80 -1.28 14.36
CA ALA A 10 -10.00 -1.79 15.03
C ALA A 10 -10.87 -2.63 14.07
N ALA A 11 -10.27 -3.62 13.41
CA ALA A 11 -10.97 -4.54 12.52
C ALA A 11 -10.32 -5.93 12.54
N ALA A 12 -11.06 -6.94 12.10
CA ALA A 12 -10.58 -8.31 12.00
C ALA A 12 -9.49 -8.44 10.93
N ARG A 13 -8.52 -9.31 11.16
CA ARG A 13 -7.39 -9.53 10.26
C ARG A 13 -7.79 -9.86 8.81
N PRO A 14 -8.80 -10.69 8.53
CA PRO A 14 -9.26 -10.94 7.17
C PRO A 14 -9.81 -9.69 6.47
N ASP A 15 -10.52 -8.82 7.19
CA ASP A 15 -11.09 -7.59 6.64
C ASP A 15 -10.00 -6.58 6.28
N ILE A 16 -9.03 -6.42 7.18
CA ILE A 16 -7.84 -5.61 6.92
C ILE A 16 -7.09 -6.16 5.71
N TRP A 17 -6.88 -7.47 5.66
CA TRP A 17 -6.26 -8.13 4.52
C TRP A 17 -7.01 -7.84 3.22
N ALA A 18 -8.32 -7.97 3.18
CA ALA A 18 -9.14 -7.70 2.00
C ALA A 18 -9.00 -6.25 1.53
N LYS A 19 -9.11 -5.28 2.45
CA LYS A 19 -9.00 -3.85 2.15
C LYS A 19 -7.59 -3.42 1.76
N LEU A 20 -6.58 -4.02 2.36
CA LEU A 20 -5.19 -3.88 1.94
C LEU A 20 -4.94 -4.44 0.52
N ASN A 21 -5.89 -5.11 -0.08
CA ASN A 21 -5.86 -5.71 -1.42
C ASN A 21 -6.76 -5.02 -2.43
N ASP A 22 -7.52 -4.05 -2.00
CA ASP A 22 -8.45 -3.30 -2.81
C ASP A 22 -7.77 -2.04 -3.36
N ALA A 23 -7.64 -1.95 -4.69
CA ALA A 23 -6.98 -0.83 -5.35
C ALA A 23 -7.68 0.51 -5.09
N GLU A 24 -9.01 0.52 -4.97
CA GLU A 24 -9.77 1.74 -4.70
C GLU A 24 -9.61 2.19 -3.24
N VAL A 25 -9.62 1.26 -2.29
CA VAL A 25 -9.32 1.56 -0.89
C VAL A 25 -7.91 2.13 -0.75
N LEU A 26 -6.94 1.50 -1.41
CA LEU A 26 -5.56 1.97 -1.40
C LEU A 26 -5.40 3.34 -2.04
N LYS A 27 -6.04 3.57 -3.18
CA LYS A 27 -6.01 4.85 -3.87
C LYS A 27 -6.51 5.98 -2.96
N ARG A 28 -7.58 5.75 -2.19
CA ARG A 28 -8.09 6.72 -1.22
C ARG A 28 -7.18 6.86 0.01
N SER A 29 -6.52 5.81 0.40
CA SER A 29 -5.64 5.79 1.59
C SER A 29 -4.28 6.42 1.34
N ILE A 30 -3.74 6.31 0.13
CA ILE A 30 -2.40 6.79 -0.23
C ILE A 30 -2.41 8.32 -0.41
N PRO A 31 -1.66 9.09 0.41
CA PRO A 31 -1.58 10.54 0.25
C PRO A 31 -1.00 10.92 -1.12
N GLY A 32 -1.74 11.74 -1.87
CA GLY A 32 -1.31 12.22 -3.19
C GLY A 32 -1.42 11.20 -4.32
N CYS A 33 -2.12 10.08 -4.11
CA CYS A 33 -2.38 9.10 -5.16
C CYS A 33 -3.32 9.68 -6.22
N GLU A 34 -2.82 9.85 -7.43
CA GLU A 34 -3.59 10.31 -8.59
C GLU A 34 -4.21 9.12 -9.34
N ALA A 35 -3.47 8.04 -9.46
CA ALA A 35 -3.91 6.81 -10.11
C ALA A 35 -3.31 5.59 -9.41
N LEU A 36 -4.11 4.54 -9.29
CA LEU A 36 -3.65 3.22 -8.85
C LEU A 36 -4.46 2.15 -9.58
N GLU A 37 -3.77 1.24 -10.21
CA GLU A 37 -4.36 0.17 -11.02
C GLU A 37 -3.75 -1.17 -10.62
N ARG A 38 -4.59 -2.18 -10.47
CA ARG A 38 -4.16 -3.55 -10.28
C ARG A 38 -3.94 -4.19 -11.64
N VAL A 39 -2.68 -4.48 -11.97
CA VAL A 39 -2.28 -5.04 -13.27
C VAL A 39 -2.38 -6.58 -13.27
N SER A 40 -2.12 -7.20 -12.13
CA SER A 40 -2.24 -8.65 -11.95
C SER A 40 -2.60 -9.01 -10.52
N ALA A 41 -2.67 -10.30 -10.20
CA ALA A 41 -2.91 -10.77 -8.84
C ALA A 41 -1.86 -10.27 -7.83
N THR A 42 -0.66 -9.95 -8.30
CA THR A 42 0.48 -9.57 -7.45
C THR A 42 1.13 -8.24 -7.84
N GLU A 43 0.58 -7.52 -8.82
CA GLU A 43 1.20 -6.28 -9.32
C GLU A 43 0.23 -5.12 -9.36
N PHE A 44 0.73 -3.95 -8.94
CA PHE A 44 0.05 -2.66 -9.09
C PHE A 44 0.95 -1.67 -9.80
N LYS A 45 0.31 -0.78 -10.55
CA LYS A 45 0.93 0.42 -11.13
C LYS A 45 0.18 1.64 -10.68
N GLY A 46 0.87 2.76 -10.52
CA GLY A 46 0.22 3.98 -10.09
C GLY A 46 1.06 5.23 -10.31
N THR A 47 0.41 6.35 -10.01
CA THR A 47 1.00 7.70 -10.03
C THR A 47 0.70 8.37 -8.70
N VAL A 48 1.73 8.88 -8.05
CA VAL A 48 1.60 9.61 -6.78
C VAL A 48 2.31 10.96 -6.88
N ALA A 49 1.62 12.03 -6.50
CA ALA A 49 2.22 13.35 -6.32
C ALA A 49 2.76 13.48 -4.91
N VAL A 50 4.05 13.76 -4.78
CA VAL A 50 4.73 13.91 -3.48
C VAL A 50 5.46 15.24 -3.43
N LYS A 51 5.44 15.88 -2.26
CA LYS A 51 6.25 17.06 -1.95
C LYS A 51 7.23 16.71 -0.83
N ILE A 52 8.52 16.84 -1.12
CA ILE A 52 9.61 16.57 -0.17
C ILE A 52 10.42 17.89 -0.03
N GLY A 53 10.14 18.63 1.04
CA GLY A 53 10.70 19.98 1.18
C GLY A 53 10.31 20.89 0.02
N PRO A 54 11.30 21.50 -0.68
CA PRO A 54 11.04 22.36 -1.83
C PRO A 54 10.78 21.58 -3.14
N VAL A 55 11.00 20.27 -3.17
CA VAL A 55 10.84 19.44 -4.36
C VAL A 55 9.44 18.84 -4.41
N ALA A 56 8.66 19.23 -5.40
CA ALA A 56 7.39 18.57 -5.73
C ALA A 56 7.57 17.75 -7.02
N ALA A 57 7.10 16.53 -7.02
CA ALA A 57 7.22 15.63 -8.18
C ALA A 57 6.06 14.63 -8.26
N ARG A 58 5.77 14.22 -9.48
CA ARG A 58 4.91 13.10 -9.77
C ARG A 58 5.76 11.88 -10.04
N PHE A 59 5.46 10.82 -9.31
CA PHE A 59 6.17 9.56 -9.43
C PHE A 59 5.29 8.52 -10.09
N ASN A 60 5.81 7.87 -11.13
CA ASN A 60 5.14 6.79 -11.85
C ASN A 60 5.90 5.49 -11.65
N GLY A 61 5.20 4.43 -11.30
CA GLY A 61 5.82 3.13 -11.08
C GLY A 61 4.84 2.02 -10.76
N GLY A 62 5.32 0.95 -10.19
CA GLY A 62 4.50 -0.17 -9.79
C GLY A 62 5.14 -1.00 -8.67
N VAL A 63 4.39 -1.82 -8.00
CA VAL A 63 4.83 -2.72 -6.92
C VAL A 63 4.47 -4.15 -7.26
N ARG A 64 5.33 -5.07 -6.79
CA ARG A 64 5.08 -6.51 -6.83
C ARG A 64 5.07 -7.06 -5.42
N LEU A 65 4.17 -8.00 -5.19
CA LEU A 65 4.11 -8.77 -3.97
C LEU A 65 4.76 -10.12 -4.15
N SER A 66 5.39 -10.56 -3.10
CA SER A 66 5.97 -11.88 -2.94
C SER A 66 5.76 -12.40 -1.52
N ASP A 67 6.14 -13.64 -1.29
CA ASP A 67 6.08 -14.28 0.04
C ASP A 67 4.70 -14.13 0.70
N ILE A 68 3.64 -14.27 -0.12
CA ILE A 68 2.26 -14.04 0.27
C ILE A 68 1.76 -15.22 1.13
N ASN A 69 1.44 -14.93 2.39
CA ASN A 69 0.87 -15.87 3.36
C ASN A 69 -0.45 -15.28 3.92
N PRO A 70 -1.60 -15.49 3.24
CA PRO A 70 -2.87 -14.90 3.65
C PRO A 70 -3.41 -15.52 4.94
N PRO A 71 -4.05 -14.73 5.82
CA PRO A 71 -4.12 -13.28 5.88
C PRO A 71 -3.03 -12.67 6.78
N ALA A 72 -1.88 -13.32 6.91
CA ALA A 72 -0.89 -13.02 7.95
C ALA A 72 0.26 -12.11 7.48
N SER A 73 0.80 -12.33 6.29
CA SER A 73 1.99 -11.57 5.87
C SER A 73 2.23 -11.59 4.36
N TYR A 74 2.99 -10.62 3.89
CA TYR A 74 3.53 -10.56 2.54
C TYR A 74 4.74 -9.63 2.47
N ARG A 75 5.50 -9.74 1.39
CA ARG A 75 6.56 -8.83 1.02
C ARG A 75 6.14 -7.98 -0.17
N ILE A 76 6.45 -6.70 -0.13
CA ILE A 76 6.31 -5.77 -1.23
C ILE A 76 7.69 -5.43 -1.75
N SER A 77 7.85 -5.35 -3.05
CA SER A 77 9.05 -4.82 -3.70
C SER A 77 8.67 -3.93 -4.86
N GLY A 78 9.47 -2.92 -5.09
CA GLY A 78 9.16 -2.06 -6.17
C GLY A 78 10.06 -0.85 -6.44
N SER A 79 9.73 -0.07 -7.50
CA SER A 79 10.47 1.12 -7.94
C SER A 79 9.62 2.13 -8.71
N GLY A 80 10.07 3.39 -8.80
CA GLY A 80 9.38 4.43 -9.57
C GLY A 80 10.25 5.61 -9.95
N LYS A 81 9.80 6.34 -10.97
CA LYS A 81 10.51 7.46 -11.60
C LYS A 81 9.77 8.76 -11.38
N GLY A 82 10.45 9.76 -10.88
CA GLY A 82 9.97 11.14 -10.71
C GLY A 82 10.57 12.12 -11.73
N GLY A 83 11.04 11.63 -12.88
CA GLY A 83 11.69 12.47 -13.88
C GLY A 83 12.90 13.23 -13.30
N PRO A 84 12.91 14.55 -13.38
CA PRO A 84 14.03 15.38 -12.87
C PRO A 84 14.22 15.27 -11.34
N ALA A 85 13.21 14.85 -10.59
CA ALA A 85 13.32 14.66 -9.14
C ALA A 85 14.17 13.44 -8.78
N GLY A 86 14.26 12.47 -9.68
CA GLY A 86 15.08 11.27 -9.49
C GLY A 86 14.28 9.98 -9.45
N MET A 87 14.76 9.03 -8.67
CA MET A 87 14.21 7.68 -8.56
C MET A 87 14.31 7.13 -7.13
N ALA A 88 13.38 6.25 -6.72
CA ALA A 88 13.50 5.43 -5.51
C ALA A 88 13.15 3.97 -5.78
N SER A 89 13.64 3.09 -4.96
CA SER A 89 13.30 1.67 -4.97
C SER A 89 13.31 1.15 -3.55
N GLY A 90 12.71 0.02 -3.36
CA GLY A 90 12.76 -0.61 -2.05
C GLY A 90 11.85 -1.81 -1.91
N GLY A 91 11.74 -2.23 -0.66
CA GLY A 91 10.85 -3.29 -0.24
C GLY A 91 10.30 -3.05 1.14
N ALA A 92 9.19 -3.70 1.46
CA ALA A 92 8.66 -3.77 2.81
C ALA A 92 8.18 -5.18 3.11
N ASN A 93 8.40 -5.61 4.34
CA ASN A 93 7.73 -6.78 4.89
C ASN A 93 6.57 -6.30 5.74
N VAL A 94 5.41 -6.93 5.59
CA VAL A 94 4.19 -6.62 6.30
C VAL A 94 3.70 -7.85 7.02
N ARG A 95 3.28 -7.67 8.27
CA ARG A 95 2.69 -8.71 9.09
C ARG A 95 1.44 -8.21 9.79
N LEU A 96 0.43 -9.05 9.83
CA LEU A 96 -0.83 -8.83 10.54
C LEU A 96 -0.97 -9.88 11.64
N GLU A 97 -1.16 -9.42 12.86
CA GLU A 97 -1.36 -10.27 14.04
C GLU A 97 -2.70 -9.92 14.71
N GLU A 98 -3.49 -10.92 15.02
CA GLU A 98 -4.72 -10.71 15.80
C GLU A 98 -4.34 -10.29 17.23
N LYS A 99 -4.99 -9.23 17.71
CA LYS A 99 -4.85 -8.71 19.07
C LYS A 99 -6.24 -8.40 19.65
N VAL A 100 -6.28 -8.24 20.94
CA VAL A 100 -7.49 -7.77 21.61
C VAL A 100 -7.87 -6.40 21.06
N GLY A 101 -9.10 -6.28 20.58
CA GLY A 101 -9.61 -5.04 19.97
C GLY A 101 -9.26 -4.85 18.49
N GLY A 102 -8.79 -5.89 17.79
CA GLY A 102 -8.56 -5.84 16.34
C GLY A 102 -7.27 -6.50 15.87
N THR A 103 -6.54 -5.85 14.99
CA THR A 103 -5.34 -6.40 14.36
C THR A 103 -4.17 -5.43 14.52
N LEU A 104 -3.03 -5.94 14.96
CA LEU A 104 -1.76 -5.24 14.93
C LEU A 104 -1.09 -5.45 13.56
N LEU A 105 -0.92 -4.38 12.81
CA LEU A 105 -0.13 -4.35 11.60
C LEU A 105 1.28 -3.88 11.94
N THR A 106 2.30 -4.66 11.55
CA THR A 106 3.71 -4.28 11.65
C THR A 106 4.34 -4.23 10.26
N TYR A 107 5.26 -3.30 10.07
CA TYR A 107 5.97 -3.17 8.80
C TYR A 107 7.45 -2.82 8.99
N ASN A 108 8.27 -3.29 8.07
CA ASN A 108 9.69 -2.98 7.98
C ASN A 108 10.02 -2.63 6.53
N VAL A 109 10.48 -1.41 6.32
CA VAL A 109 10.80 -0.84 5.00
C VAL A 109 12.29 -0.65 4.85
N ASP A 110 12.83 -1.04 3.70
CA ASP A 110 14.15 -0.64 3.23
C ASP A 110 14.02 0.01 1.85
N ALA A 111 14.48 1.25 1.72
CA ALA A 111 14.37 2.01 0.48
C ALA A 111 15.65 2.79 0.16
N LYS A 112 15.90 2.95 -1.15
CA LYS A 112 17.00 3.74 -1.71
C LYS A 112 16.43 4.85 -2.59
N VAL A 113 17.01 6.03 -2.50
CA VAL A 113 16.59 7.23 -3.23
C VAL A 113 17.79 7.78 -4.00
N SER A 114 17.55 8.28 -5.22
CA SER A 114 18.57 8.89 -6.07
C SER A 114 18.04 10.18 -6.71
N GLY A 115 18.92 10.94 -7.36
CA GLY A 115 18.58 12.20 -8.05
C GLY A 115 18.44 13.39 -7.10
N LYS A 116 17.68 14.41 -7.51
CA LYS A 116 17.50 15.66 -6.74
C LYS A 116 16.91 15.45 -5.35
N VAL A 117 16.01 14.48 -5.21
CA VAL A 117 15.42 14.14 -3.90
C VAL A 117 16.49 13.64 -2.93
N ALA A 118 17.46 12.83 -3.39
CA ALA A 118 18.54 12.36 -2.53
C ALA A 118 19.44 13.49 -2.00
N GLN A 119 19.56 14.58 -2.77
CA GLN A 119 20.35 15.76 -2.39
C GLN A 119 19.72 16.57 -1.25
N LEU A 120 18.42 16.35 -0.95
CA LEU A 120 17.75 17.00 0.19
C LEU A 120 18.23 16.48 1.55
N GLY A 121 18.98 15.39 1.55
CA GLY A 121 19.53 14.76 2.74
C GLY A 121 18.59 13.75 3.41
N GLN A 122 19.19 12.73 4.01
CA GLN A 122 18.51 11.58 4.59
C GLN A 122 17.45 11.99 5.63
N ARG A 123 17.76 12.95 6.49
CA ARG A 123 16.85 13.39 7.56
C ARG A 123 15.51 13.93 7.04
N LEU A 124 15.53 14.69 5.95
CA LEU A 124 14.30 15.22 5.36
C LEU A 124 13.50 14.13 4.65
N ILE A 125 14.18 13.20 4.00
CA ILE A 125 13.56 12.04 3.35
C ILE A 125 12.86 11.16 4.42
N ASP A 126 13.55 10.82 5.51
CA ASP A 126 13.00 10.00 6.58
C ASP A 126 11.80 10.68 7.27
N ALA A 127 11.88 11.97 7.54
CA ALA A 127 10.77 12.73 8.12
C ALA A 127 9.53 12.75 7.20
N THR A 128 9.74 12.96 5.90
CA THR A 128 8.65 12.95 4.92
C THR A 128 8.03 11.56 4.79
N ALA A 129 8.84 10.51 4.77
CA ALA A 129 8.36 9.13 4.71
C ALA A 129 7.52 8.76 5.94
N ALA A 130 7.95 9.17 7.13
CA ALA A 130 7.17 8.98 8.36
C ALA A 130 5.81 9.70 8.31
N GLN A 131 5.77 10.96 7.86
CA GLN A 131 4.52 11.71 7.70
C GLN A 131 3.57 11.07 6.68
N LEU A 132 4.09 10.56 5.57
CA LEU A 132 3.29 9.86 4.55
C LEU A 132 2.73 8.55 5.10
N ALA A 133 3.51 7.83 5.91
CA ALA A 133 3.05 6.63 6.60
C ALA A 133 1.92 6.92 7.57
N ASP A 134 2.08 7.94 8.42
CA ASP A 134 1.05 8.32 9.39
C ASP A 134 -0.26 8.69 8.67
N LYS A 135 -0.19 9.54 7.64
CA LYS A 135 -1.37 9.90 6.84
C LYS A 135 -2.02 8.72 6.12
N PHE A 136 -1.21 7.81 5.59
CA PHE A 136 -1.74 6.58 5.00
C PHE A 136 -2.54 5.79 6.02
N PHE A 137 -1.98 5.54 7.20
CA PHE A 137 -2.66 4.76 8.23
C PHE A 137 -3.89 5.46 8.81
N GLU A 138 -3.88 6.79 8.92
CA GLU A 138 -5.06 7.57 9.29
C GLU A 138 -6.19 7.39 8.27
N ASN A 139 -5.90 7.52 6.98
CA ASN A 139 -6.87 7.34 5.92
C ASN A 139 -7.35 5.89 5.85
N PHE A 140 -6.43 4.94 5.93
CA PHE A 140 -6.73 3.52 5.86
C PHE A 140 -7.59 3.06 7.05
N ALA A 141 -7.33 3.55 8.26
CA ALA A 141 -8.16 3.26 9.43
C ALA A 141 -9.62 3.69 9.18
N ARG A 142 -9.87 4.86 8.60
CA ARG A 142 -11.22 5.31 8.24
C ARG A 142 -11.90 4.37 7.25
N GLU A 143 -11.16 3.86 6.26
CA GLU A 143 -11.68 2.90 5.28
C GLU A 143 -12.02 1.54 5.93
N VAL A 144 -11.27 1.14 6.95
CA VAL A 144 -11.44 -0.15 7.66
C VAL A 144 -12.54 -0.06 8.71
N GLU A 145 -12.63 1.07 9.41
CA GLU A 145 -13.59 1.30 10.50
C GLU A 145 -14.95 1.78 9.99
N ALA A 146 -15.04 2.25 8.73
CA ALA A 146 -16.32 2.58 8.12
C ALA A 146 -17.22 1.32 8.08
N PRO A 147 -18.49 1.39 8.57
CA PRO A 147 -19.41 0.27 8.49
C PRO A 147 -19.50 -0.18 7.03
N SER A 148 -19.25 -1.46 6.79
CA SER A 148 -19.48 -2.03 5.46
C SER A 148 -20.97 -1.84 5.14
N ALA A 149 -21.29 -1.10 4.08
CA ALA A 149 -22.68 -0.87 3.62
C ALA A 149 -23.41 -2.16 3.17
N ALA A 150 -22.86 -3.32 3.49
CA ALA A 150 -23.39 -4.65 3.14
C ALA A 150 -24.10 -5.39 4.30
N ALA A 151 -24.44 -4.69 5.39
CA ALA A 151 -25.26 -5.31 6.48
C ALA A 151 -26.50 -4.47 6.75
N ALA A 152 -27.40 -4.37 5.79
CA ALA A 152 -28.80 -4.06 6.06
C ALA A 152 -29.50 -5.38 6.44
N PRO A 153 -30.10 -5.52 7.64
CA PRO A 153 -30.90 -6.69 7.97
C PRO A 153 -32.30 -6.52 7.39
N GLY A 154 -32.65 -7.35 6.44
CA GLY A 154 -34.05 -7.46 6.00
C GLY A 154 -34.25 -7.50 4.49
N GLY A 155 -34.27 -8.70 3.94
CA GLY A 155 -34.73 -8.95 2.57
C GLY A 155 -34.60 -10.45 2.25
N GLU A 156 -35.75 -11.10 2.00
CA GLU A 156 -35.91 -12.51 1.69
C GLU A 156 -34.94 -13.06 0.63
N PRO A 157 -34.64 -14.36 0.65
CA PRO A 157 -33.66 -14.95 -0.26
C PRO A 157 -34.24 -15.13 -1.66
N PRO A 158 -33.70 -14.52 -2.71
CA PRO A 158 -33.98 -14.94 -4.07
C PRO A 158 -33.25 -16.26 -4.35
N SER A 159 -34.00 -17.18 -4.94
CA SER A 159 -33.71 -18.50 -5.42
C SER A 159 -32.33 -18.69 -6.05
N ARG A 160 -31.74 -19.83 -5.67
CA ARG A 160 -30.48 -20.39 -6.16
C ARG A 160 -30.37 -20.39 -7.67
N THR A 161 -29.51 -19.57 -8.23
CA THR A 161 -28.90 -19.85 -9.52
C THR A 161 -27.43 -20.20 -9.28
N ARG A 162 -27.14 -21.46 -9.51
CA ARG A 162 -25.83 -22.10 -9.36
C ARG A 162 -24.87 -21.57 -10.41
N VAL A 163 -24.03 -20.60 -10.06
CA VAL A 163 -22.90 -20.19 -10.92
C VAL A 163 -21.65 -20.95 -10.47
N ARG A 164 -21.11 -21.67 -11.40
CA ARG A 164 -20.02 -22.62 -11.33
C ARG A 164 -18.70 -21.90 -11.04
N GLY A 165 -18.04 -22.31 -9.98
CA GLY A 165 -16.62 -22.26 -9.62
C GLY A 165 -15.70 -21.20 -10.22
N LEU A 166 -15.33 -20.22 -9.37
CA LEU A 166 -14.09 -19.47 -9.47
C LEU A 166 -13.26 -19.77 -8.23
N PRO A 167 -11.96 -20.02 -8.33
CA PRO A 167 -11.14 -20.45 -7.20
C PRO A 167 -10.89 -19.31 -6.20
N LEU A 168 -11.08 -19.62 -4.91
CA LEU A 168 -11.08 -18.75 -3.73
C LEU A 168 -9.68 -18.33 -3.24
N TRP A 169 -8.70 -18.04 -4.11
CA TRP A 169 -7.35 -17.70 -3.66
C TRP A 169 -6.76 -16.42 -4.25
N ALA A 170 -7.61 -15.45 -4.60
CA ALA A 170 -7.18 -14.14 -5.10
C ALA A 170 -7.33 -13.08 -3.99
N GLY A 171 -6.38 -12.99 -3.10
CA GLY A 171 -6.37 -11.96 -2.08
C GLY A 171 -4.99 -11.73 -1.46
N GLY A 172 -4.38 -10.62 -1.70
CA GLY A 172 -3.20 -10.20 -0.99
C GLY A 172 -2.60 -8.90 -1.49
N LEU A 173 -2.84 -7.75 -0.86
CA LEU A 173 -2.12 -6.51 -1.18
C LEU A 173 -2.43 -5.36 -0.25
N ALA A 174 -1.44 -4.78 0.34
CA ALA A 174 -1.29 -3.33 0.48
C ALA A 174 -0.41 -2.88 1.63
N ILE A 175 0.74 -2.52 1.36
CA ILE A 175 1.47 -1.38 1.91
C ILE A 175 2.27 -0.75 0.75
N GLY A 176 1.62 -0.66 -0.40
CA GLY A 176 2.17 0.00 -1.57
C GLY A 176 2.36 1.51 -1.39
N ALA A 177 1.69 2.13 -0.41
CA ALA A 177 1.74 3.56 -0.22
C ALA A 177 3.08 4.10 0.26
N LEU A 178 3.71 3.41 1.21
CA LEU A 178 5.06 3.77 1.66
C LEU A 178 6.12 3.42 0.64
N LEU A 179 5.87 2.40 -0.18
CA LEU A 179 6.75 2.02 -1.27
C LEU A 179 6.40 2.69 -2.57
N ILE A 180 5.19 3.15 -2.80
CA ILE A 180 4.89 3.97 -3.97
C ILE A 180 5.60 5.32 -3.84
N ALA A 181 5.66 5.94 -2.67
CA ALA A 181 6.54 7.09 -2.46
C ALA A 181 8.03 6.75 -2.59
N ALA A 182 8.45 5.54 -2.24
CA ALA A 182 9.81 5.05 -2.39
C ALA A 182 10.06 4.31 -3.72
N TYR A 183 9.02 3.69 -4.30
CA TYR A 183 9.06 2.89 -5.51
C TYR A 183 9.03 3.71 -6.79
N LEU A 184 8.43 4.88 -6.77
CA LEU A 184 8.33 5.76 -7.93
C LEU A 184 9.68 6.36 -8.38
N LEU A 185 10.79 5.84 -7.88
CA LEU A 185 12.10 6.40 -8.10
C LEU A 185 13.16 5.46 -8.73
N TRP A 186 12.86 4.19 -9.11
CA TRP A 186 13.86 3.36 -9.79
C TRP A 186 13.28 2.38 -10.82
N GLY A 187 13.39 2.59 -12.02
CA GLY A 187 13.18 1.59 -13.06
C GLY A 187 13.51 2.06 -14.45
N SER A 188 14.58 1.64 -14.93
CA SER A 188 14.92 1.10 -16.23
C SER A 188 16.42 1.20 -16.47
N GLY A 189 17.02 0.09 -16.54
CA GLY A 189 18.37 -0.14 -16.96
C GLY A 189 18.57 -1.62 -17.12
N ILE A 190 17.97 -2.21 -18.15
CA ILE A 190 18.49 -3.39 -18.82
C ILE A 190 18.27 -3.15 -20.30
N GLN A 191 19.28 -2.70 -20.96
CA GLN A 191 19.72 -3.20 -22.25
C GLN A 191 21.01 -3.90 -22.02
#